data_b97b745033f9f2dce0cdf4483b89e5c2
#
_entry.id   b97b745033f9f2dce0cdf4483b89e5c2
#
_cell.length_a   1.000
_cell.length_b   1.000
_cell.length_c   1.000
_cell.angle_alpha   90.00
_cell.angle_beta   90.00
_cell.angle_gamma   90.00
#
_symmetry.space_group_name_H-M   'P 1'
#
loop_
_entity.id
_entity.type
_entity.pdbx_description
1 polymer ?
#
loop_
_entity_poly.entity_id
_entity_poly.type
_entity_poly.pdbx_seq_one_letter_code
_entity_poly.pdbx_strand_id
1 'polypeptide(L)'
;IDLDNPERRFYEECRIWDGAHIMDGALAVNGYTEAEITDPKKQTEAELIQRFMEWSQHIGNRTLVGQNVSFDRDFVHAACNRAGLPYDLAYRTLDTHSLCYMHMLKRGLTPPIDLQHRRSALNLDAILNYCGIPDEPDPHNALTGAMCHAEVVSRLLYDKKLLPEFMQYPIPWL
;
A
#
# COMPACT_ATOMS: atom_id res chain seq x y z
N ILE A 1 4.64 -3.03 -6.07
CA ILE A 1 4.32 -3.32 -7.48
C ILE A 1 4.66 -2.10 -8.34
N ASP A 2 5.25 -2.32 -9.51
CA ASP A 2 5.53 -1.28 -10.50
C ASP A 2 4.30 -1.04 -11.39
N LEU A 3 3.78 0.18 -11.43
CA LEU A 3 2.58 0.50 -12.22
C LEU A 3 2.81 0.47 -13.73
N ASP A 4 4.04 0.74 -14.17
CA ASP A 4 4.42 0.68 -15.60
C ASP A 4 4.69 -0.77 -16.06
N ASN A 5 4.99 -1.67 -15.13
CA ASN A 5 5.20 -3.09 -15.39
C ASN A 5 4.65 -3.94 -14.23
N PRO A 6 3.34 -4.22 -14.19
CA PRO A 6 2.66 -4.88 -13.05
C PRO A 6 3.13 -6.30 -12.73
N GLU A 7 3.87 -6.94 -13.63
CA GLU A 7 4.54 -8.21 -13.36
C GLU A 7 5.77 -8.05 -12.45
N ARG A 8 6.32 -6.83 -12.35
CA ARG A 8 7.43 -6.49 -11.48
C ARG A 8 6.90 -6.22 -10.08
N ARG A 9 6.94 -7.25 -9.24
CA ARG A 9 6.43 -7.22 -7.86
C ARG A 9 7.57 -7.49 -6.89
N PHE A 10 7.52 -6.85 -5.72
CA PHE A 10 8.41 -7.14 -4.60
C PHE A 10 7.56 -7.50 -3.38
N TYR A 11 7.83 -8.66 -2.79
CA TYR A 11 7.24 -9.07 -1.52
C TYR A 11 8.26 -9.90 -0.76
N GLU A 12 8.66 -9.43 0.38
CA GLU A 12 9.51 -10.13 1.32
C GLU A 12 9.12 -9.77 2.75
N GLU A 13 9.45 -10.63 3.68
CA GLU A 13 9.25 -10.42 5.11
C GLU A 13 10.60 -10.44 5.84
N CYS A 14 10.70 -9.68 6.91
CA CYS A 14 11.83 -9.70 7.81
C CYS A 14 11.38 -9.85 9.27
N ARG A 15 12.33 -10.16 10.15
CA ARG A 15 12.11 -9.97 11.58
C ARG A 15 12.18 -8.50 11.93
N ILE A 16 11.56 -8.11 13.04
CA ILE A 16 11.66 -6.74 13.57
C ILE A 16 13.11 -6.43 13.96
N TRP A 17 13.48 -5.14 13.94
CA TRP A 17 14.80 -4.70 14.38
C TRP A 17 14.95 -4.80 15.90
N ASP A 18 16.19 -4.93 16.39
CA ASP A 18 16.48 -5.01 17.81
C ASP A 18 16.06 -3.72 18.53
N GLY A 19 15.22 -3.86 19.56
CA GLY A 19 14.63 -2.72 20.29
C GLY A 19 13.34 -2.15 19.71
N ALA A 20 12.73 -2.79 18.70
CA ALA A 20 11.40 -2.44 18.23
C ALA A 20 10.35 -2.65 19.32
N HIS A 21 9.42 -1.71 19.43
CA HIS A 21 8.27 -1.86 20.34
C HIS A 21 7.22 -2.76 19.72
N ILE A 22 6.84 -3.82 20.44
CA ILE A 22 5.80 -4.75 20.02
C ILE A 22 4.47 -4.32 20.64
N MET A 23 3.43 -4.25 19.80
CA MET A 23 2.07 -3.90 20.22
C MET A 23 1.13 -5.05 19.87
N ASP A 24 0.46 -5.63 20.87
CA ASP A 24 -0.49 -6.75 20.70
C ASP A 24 -1.61 -6.41 19.70
N GLY A 25 -2.11 -5.17 19.73
CA GLY A 25 -3.12 -4.70 18.78
C GLY A 25 -2.65 -4.71 17.32
N ALA A 26 -1.36 -4.38 17.07
CA ALA A 26 -0.78 -4.42 15.74
C ALA A 26 -0.59 -5.87 15.27
N LEU A 27 -0.15 -6.75 16.16
CA LEU A 27 -0.03 -8.19 15.87
C LEU A 27 -1.37 -8.80 15.46
N ALA A 28 -2.43 -8.49 16.22
CA ALA A 28 -3.77 -8.98 15.94
C ALA A 28 -4.31 -8.53 14.58
N VAL A 29 -4.07 -7.27 14.20
CA VAL A 29 -4.50 -6.72 12.90
C VAL A 29 -3.73 -7.36 11.74
N ASN A 30 -2.42 -7.57 11.91
CA ASN A 30 -1.57 -8.10 10.85
C ASN A 30 -1.54 -9.64 10.81
N GLY A 31 -2.18 -10.32 11.77
CA GLY A 31 -2.24 -11.78 11.82
C GLY A 31 -0.92 -12.46 12.18
N TYR A 32 0.01 -11.75 12.84
CA TYR A 32 1.29 -12.29 13.27
C TYR A 32 1.33 -12.55 14.77
N THR A 33 2.17 -13.50 15.16
CA THR A 33 2.57 -13.74 16.56
C THR A 33 3.93 -13.09 16.85
N GLU A 34 4.21 -12.82 18.13
CA GLU A 34 5.52 -12.32 18.54
C GLU A 34 6.66 -13.26 18.12
N ALA A 35 6.45 -14.58 18.23
CA ALA A 35 7.44 -15.58 17.82
C ALA A 35 7.77 -15.50 16.32
N GLU A 36 6.78 -15.21 15.46
CA GLU A 36 6.99 -15.08 14.02
C GLU A 36 7.76 -13.82 13.64
N ILE A 37 7.45 -12.69 14.31
CA ILE A 37 8.12 -11.43 14.01
C ILE A 37 9.52 -11.31 14.62
N THR A 38 9.87 -12.17 15.57
CA THR A 38 11.20 -12.21 16.22
C THR A 38 12.04 -13.41 15.78
N ASP A 39 11.54 -14.25 14.86
CA ASP A 39 12.24 -15.48 14.44
C ASP A 39 13.65 -15.14 13.89
N PRO A 40 14.72 -15.61 14.54
CA PRO A 40 16.08 -15.35 14.10
C PRO A 40 16.44 -15.97 12.74
N LYS A 41 15.60 -16.87 12.21
CA LYS A 41 15.78 -17.47 10.86
C LYS A 41 15.29 -16.52 9.76
N LYS A 42 14.42 -15.57 10.08
CA LYS A 42 14.02 -14.54 9.12
C LYS A 42 15.17 -13.56 8.89
N GLN A 43 15.26 -13.05 7.69
CA GLN A 43 16.20 -11.96 7.36
C GLN A 43 15.98 -10.74 8.27
N THR A 44 17.00 -9.93 8.40
CA THR A 44 16.94 -8.68 9.14
C THR A 44 16.20 -7.59 8.34
N GLU A 45 15.74 -6.54 9.02
CA GLU A 45 15.19 -5.36 8.36
C GLU A 45 16.21 -4.73 7.39
N ALA A 46 17.51 -4.69 7.76
CA ALA A 46 18.56 -4.15 6.92
C ALA A 46 18.74 -4.92 5.60
N GLU A 47 18.68 -6.26 5.64
CA GLU A 47 18.75 -7.10 4.44
C GLU A 47 17.51 -6.91 3.55
N LEU A 48 16.32 -6.84 4.14
CA LEU A 48 15.08 -6.60 3.39
C LEU A 48 15.10 -5.23 2.72
N ILE A 49 15.43 -4.17 3.46
CA ILE A 49 15.42 -2.82 2.92
C ILE A 49 16.47 -2.62 1.83
N GLN A 50 17.63 -3.27 1.95
CA GLN A 50 18.65 -3.27 0.90
C GLN A 50 18.08 -3.86 -0.40
N ARG A 51 17.46 -5.04 -0.35
CA ARG A 51 16.86 -5.69 -1.52
C ARG A 51 15.73 -4.87 -2.11
N PHE A 52 14.90 -4.25 -1.26
CA PHE A 52 13.85 -3.36 -1.73
C PHE A 52 14.41 -2.14 -2.47
N MET A 53 15.46 -1.51 -1.95
CA MET A 53 16.11 -0.38 -2.60
C MET A 53 16.79 -0.79 -3.91
N GLU A 54 17.43 -1.96 -3.98
CA GLU A 54 17.98 -2.54 -5.21
C GLU A 54 16.89 -2.80 -6.26
N TRP A 55 15.77 -3.42 -5.83
CA TRP A 55 14.60 -3.63 -6.70
C TRP A 55 14.05 -2.31 -7.23
N SER A 56 13.95 -1.30 -6.39
CA SER A 56 13.40 0.02 -6.76
C SER A 56 14.24 0.76 -7.80
N GLN A 57 15.54 0.44 -7.95
CA GLN A 57 16.40 1.05 -8.97
C GLN A 57 15.97 0.72 -10.40
N HIS A 58 15.21 -0.36 -10.57
CA HIS A 58 14.64 -0.74 -11.87
C HIS A 58 13.33 -0.02 -12.21
N ILE A 59 12.82 0.83 -11.29
CA ILE A 59 11.59 1.60 -11.45
C ILE A 59 11.90 2.97 -12.02
N GLY A 60 11.27 3.34 -13.13
CA GLY A 60 11.48 4.62 -13.80
C GLY A 60 10.98 5.83 -13.00
N ASN A 61 9.79 5.69 -12.39
CA ASN A 61 9.22 6.72 -11.50
C ASN A 61 9.03 6.14 -10.10
N ARG A 62 9.84 6.56 -9.15
CA ARG A 62 9.86 6.07 -7.77
C ARG A 62 8.93 6.84 -6.83
N THR A 63 7.86 7.42 -7.36
CA THR A 63 6.80 8.03 -6.57
C THR A 63 5.95 6.94 -5.93
N LEU A 64 5.89 6.91 -4.61
CA LEU A 64 5.04 5.95 -3.89
C LEU A 64 3.57 6.30 -4.04
N VAL A 65 2.75 5.27 -4.21
CA VAL A 65 1.30 5.38 -4.39
C VAL A 65 0.60 4.41 -3.44
N GLY A 66 -0.40 4.88 -2.71
CA GLY A 66 -1.18 4.09 -1.75
C GLY A 66 -2.11 4.98 -0.93
N GLN A 67 -2.79 4.42 0.05
CA GLN A 67 -3.61 5.19 1.00
C GLN A 67 -2.77 5.57 2.21
N ASN A 68 -2.77 6.88 2.56
CA ASN A 68 -1.91 7.41 3.63
C ASN A 68 -0.43 7.04 3.43
N VAL A 69 -0.02 6.96 2.20
CA VAL A 69 1.28 6.41 1.75
C VAL A 69 2.50 7.20 2.25
N SER A 70 2.31 8.39 2.81
CA SER A 70 3.37 9.10 3.54
C SER A 70 3.85 8.31 4.76
N PHE A 71 2.97 7.53 5.38
CA PHE A 71 3.32 6.63 6.48
C PHE A 71 4.29 5.54 5.99
N ASP A 72 3.98 4.87 4.88
CA ASP A 72 4.85 3.84 4.28
C ASP A 72 6.20 4.43 3.86
N ARG A 73 6.18 5.61 3.21
CA ARG A 73 7.39 6.35 2.86
C ARG A 73 8.28 6.58 4.08
N ASP A 74 7.70 7.06 5.17
CA ASP A 74 8.46 7.40 6.38
C ASP A 74 9.00 6.15 7.08
N PHE A 75 8.28 5.02 7.01
CA PHE A 75 8.77 3.71 7.46
C PHE A 75 9.97 3.26 6.65
N VAL A 76 9.89 3.29 5.31
CA VAL A 76 11.00 2.93 4.42
C VAL A 76 12.21 3.84 4.67
N HIS A 77 11.99 5.15 4.81
CA HIS A 77 13.05 6.10 5.11
C HIS A 77 13.73 5.81 6.46
N ALA A 78 12.94 5.52 7.49
CA ALA A 78 13.47 5.17 8.81
C ALA A 78 14.27 3.86 8.77
N ALA A 79 13.81 2.84 8.02
CA ALA A 79 14.52 1.59 7.82
C ALA A 79 15.85 1.80 7.07
N CYS A 80 15.86 2.62 6.02
CA CYS A 80 17.11 3.02 5.33
C CYS A 80 18.10 3.67 6.30
N ASN A 81 17.64 4.60 7.15
CA ASN A 81 18.48 5.27 8.13
C ASN A 81 19.09 4.28 9.15
N ARG A 82 18.27 3.32 9.66
CA ARG A 82 18.79 2.29 10.58
C ARG A 82 19.81 1.38 9.90
N ALA A 83 19.61 1.07 8.63
CA ALA A 83 20.52 0.23 7.84
C ALA A 83 21.76 0.98 7.32
N GLY A 84 21.83 2.31 7.49
CA GLY A 84 22.92 3.13 6.92
C GLY A 84 22.89 3.20 5.39
N LEU A 85 21.70 3.02 4.79
CA LEU A 85 21.51 3.04 3.34
C LEU A 85 20.94 4.39 2.87
N PRO A 86 21.27 4.84 1.64
CA PRO A 86 20.64 6.01 1.07
C PRO A 86 19.16 5.74 0.79
N TYR A 87 18.31 6.73 1.11
CA TYR A 87 16.91 6.74 0.68
C TYR A 87 16.81 7.35 -0.72
N ASP A 88 16.41 6.57 -1.70
CA ASP A 88 16.40 6.96 -3.12
C ASP A 88 15.00 6.88 -3.77
N LEU A 89 13.95 6.97 -2.96
CA LEU A 89 12.57 7.11 -3.45
C LEU A 89 12.15 8.58 -3.48
N ALA A 90 11.09 8.89 -4.25
CA ALA A 90 10.57 10.25 -4.31
C ALA A 90 10.00 10.68 -2.94
N TYR A 91 10.26 11.94 -2.56
CA TYR A 91 9.66 12.51 -1.34
C TYR A 91 8.15 12.74 -1.49
N ARG A 92 7.71 13.13 -2.69
CA ARG A 92 6.29 13.34 -2.99
C ARG A 92 5.60 11.99 -3.19
N THR A 93 4.35 11.92 -2.77
CA THR A 93 3.51 10.72 -2.84
C THR A 93 2.22 11.00 -3.57
N LEU A 94 1.56 9.95 -4.05
CA LEU A 94 0.25 10.00 -4.65
C LEU A 94 -0.73 9.19 -3.78
N ASP A 95 -1.69 9.87 -3.18
CA ASP A 95 -2.60 9.28 -2.21
C ASP A 95 -3.92 8.85 -2.86
N THR A 96 -4.28 7.57 -2.74
CA THR A 96 -5.48 6.98 -3.35
C THR A 96 -6.79 7.50 -2.74
N HIS A 97 -6.80 7.87 -1.45
CA HIS A 97 -7.93 8.54 -0.83
C HIS A 97 -8.22 9.88 -1.54
N SER A 98 -7.19 10.69 -1.75
CA SER A 98 -7.31 11.99 -2.41
C SER A 98 -7.75 11.83 -3.87
N LEU A 99 -7.22 10.84 -4.59
CA LEU A 99 -7.64 10.53 -5.96
C LEU A 99 -9.12 10.13 -6.01
N CYS A 100 -9.57 9.23 -5.14
CA CYS A 100 -10.96 8.77 -5.09
C CYS A 100 -11.89 9.92 -4.73
N TYR A 101 -11.54 10.72 -3.72
CA TYR A 101 -12.33 11.89 -3.31
C TYR A 101 -12.54 12.85 -4.48
N MET A 102 -11.47 13.20 -5.19
CA MET A 102 -11.52 14.09 -6.36
C MET A 102 -12.30 13.48 -7.54
N HIS A 103 -12.15 12.16 -7.76
CA HIS A 103 -12.88 11.45 -8.81
C HIS A 103 -14.39 11.47 -8.54
N MET A 104 -14.83 11.23 -7.29
CA MET A 104 -16.24 11.33 -6.90
C MET A 104 -16.79 12.72 -7.13
N LEU A 105 -16.10 13.78 -6.69
CA LEU A 105 -16.52 15.16 -6.90
C LEU A 105 -16.67 15.51 -8.40
N LYS A 106 -15.74 15.11 -9.25
CA LYS A 106 -15.80 15.32 -10.70
C LYS A 106 -17.02 14.65 -11.34
N ARG A 107 -17.53 13.59 -10.73
CA ARG A 107 -18.73 12.87 -11.18
C ARG A 107 -20.02 13.40 -10.51
N GLY A 108 -19.96 14.49 -9.77
CA GLY A 108 -21.11 15.04 -9.05
C GLY A 108 -21.56 14.21 -7.85
N LEU A 109 -20.72 13.31 -7.34
CA LEU A 109 -21.00 12.50 -6.17
C LEU A 109 -20.44 13.16 -4.92
N THR A 110 -21.12 12.99 -3.79
CA THR A 110 -20.64 13.45 -2.49
C THR A 110 -19.84 12.33 -1.82
N PRO A 111 -18.54 12.55 -1.53
CA PRO A 111 -17.74 11.55 -0.79
C PRO A 111 -18.35 11.28 0.59
N PRO A 112 -18.35 10.02 1.07
CA PRO A 112 -18.96 9.66 2.33
C PRO A 112 -18.22 10.26 3.52
N ILE A 113 -18.98 10.61 4.58
CA ILE A 113 -18.46 11.20 5.81
C ILE A 113 -18.84 10.31 6.99
N ASP A 114 -17.85 9.98 7.81
CA ASP A 114 -18.06 9.44 9.14
C ASP A 114 -18.54 10.58 10.06
N LEU A 115 -19.83 10.60 10.32
CA LEU A 115 -20.46 11.66 11.12
C LEU A 115 -20.04 11.61 12.60
N GLN A 116 -19.70 10.44 13.12
CA GLN A 116 -19.26 10.28 14.51
C GLN A 116 -17.90 10.95 14.73
N HIS A 117 -16.96 10.71 13.82
CA HIS A 117 -15.59 11.24 13.92
C HIS A 117 -15.37 12.50 13.08
N ARG A 118 -16.41 12.95 12.35
CA ARG A 118 -16.40 14.18 11.53
C ARG A 118 -15.25 14.21 10.51
N ARG A 119 -15.02 13.09 9.85
CA ARG A 119 -13.94 12.89 8.87
C ARG A 119 -14.43 12.12 7.65
N SER A 120 -13.60 12.06 6.60
CA SER A 120 -13.89 11.21 5.43
C SER A 120 -14.03 9.73 5.85
N ALA A 121 -15.04 9.07 5.30
CA ALA A 121 -15.25 7.63 5.47
C ALA A 121 -14.66 6.79 4.32
N LEU A 122 -13.83 7.39 3.46
CA LEU A 122 -13.13 6.69 2.38
C LEU A 122 -11.92 5.93 2.94
N ASN A 123 -12.16 4.82 3.64
CA ASN A 123 -11.14 3.80 3.92
C ASN A 123 -10.88 2.97 2.66
N LEU A 124 -9.94 2.01 2.71
CA LEU A 124 -9.59 1.19 1.55
C LEU A 124 -10.81 0.44 0.99
N ASP A 125 -11.60 -0.22 1.84
CA ASP A 125 -12.78 -0.99 1.38
C ASP A 125 -13.81 -0.09 0.69
N ALA A 126 -14.07 1.10 1.22
CA ALA A 126 -14.97 2.07 0.58
C ALA A 126 -14.45 2.51 -0.80
N ILE A 127 -13.13 2.67 -0.95
CA ILE A 127 -12.50 2.99 -2.23
C ILE A 127 -12.59 1.80 -3.19
N LEU A 128 -12.31 0.58 -2.72
CA LEU A 128 -12.41 -0.64 -3.52
C LEU A 128 -13.85 -0.83 -4.03
N ASN A 129 -14.83 -0.75 -3.14
CA ASN A 129 -16.24 -0.84 -3.47
C ASN A 129 -16.67 0.23 -4.50
N TYR A 130 -16.22 1.47 -4.31
CA TYR A 130 -16.47 2.53 -5.29
C TYR A 130 -15.87 2.21 -6.67
N CYS A 131 -14.70 1.60 -6.69
CA CYS A 131 -14.05 1.15 -7.92
C CYS A 131 -14.61 -0.18 -8.48
N GLY A 132 -15.59 -0.81 -7.82
CA GLY A 132 -16.16 -2.10 -8.24
C GLY A 132 -15.24 -3.29 -7.98
N ILE A 133 -14.34 -3.17 -7.02
CA ILE A 133 -13.39 -4.20 -6.59
C ILE A 133 -13.88 -4.75 -5.24
N PRO A 134 -13.81 -6.07 -4.98
CA PRO A 134 -14.08 -6.65 -3.67
C PRO A 134 -13.15 -6.09 -2.59
N ASP A 135 -13.59 -6.16 -1.34
CA ASP A 135 -12.77 -5.85 -0.17
C ASP A 135 -11.48 -6.67 -0.18
N GLU A 136 -10.44 -6.13 0.45
CA GLU A 136 -9.18 -6.85 0.58
C GLU A 136 -9.39 -8.14 1.39
N PRO A 137 -8.84 -9.30 0.94
CA PRO A 137 -8.96 -10.54 1.69
C PRO A 137 -8.29 -10.48 3.07
N ASP A 138 -8.92 -11.08 4.07
CA ASP A 138 -8.30 -11.33 5.36
C ASP A 138 -7.45 -12.63 5.35
N PRO A 139 -6.32 -12.69 6.09
CA PRO A 139 -5.66 -11.59 6.80
C PRO A 139 -5.00 -10.59 5.84
N HIS A 140 -4.93 -9.33 6.25
CA HIS A 140 -4.27 -8.29 5.46
C HIS A 140 -2.85 -8.69 5.08
N ASN A 141 -2.53 -8.51 3.80
CA ASN A 141 -1.22 -8.82 3.26
C ASN A 141 -0.68 -7.62 2.45
N ALA A 142 0.56 -7.21 2.70
CA ALA A 142 1.14 -6.04 2.04
C ALA A 142 1.12 -6.13 0.50
N LEU A 143 1.26 -7.35 -0.07
CA LEU A 143 1.18 -7.52 -1.53
C LEU A 143 -0.24 -7.36 -2.03
N THR A 144 -1.24 -7.97 -1.36
CA THR A 144 -2.65 -7.83 -1.77
C THR A 144 -3.11 -6.39 -1.67
N GLY A 145 -2.77 -5.68 -0.60
CA GLY A 145 -3.02 -4.24 -0.46
C GLY A 145 -2.37 -3.42 -1.58
N ALA A 146 -1.11 -3.68 -1.91
CA ALA A 146 -0.42 -3.01 -3.00
C ALA A 146 -1.08 -3.27 -4.37
N MET A 147 -1.57 -4.49 -4.61
CA MET A 147 -2.31 -4.85 -5.83
C MET A 147 -3.66 -4.11 -5.89
N CYS A 148 -4.40 -4.06 -4.79
CA CYS A 148 -5.63 -3.29 -4.69
C CYS A 148 -5.40 -1.81 -5.03
N HIS A 149 -4.38 -1.18 -4.45
CA HIS A 149 -4.04 0.21 -4.75
C HIS A 149 -3.63 0.43 -6.20
N ALA A 150 -2.85 -0.47 -6.79
CA ALA A 150 -2.45 -0.39 -8.19
C ALA A 150 -3.67 -0.42 -9.13
N GLU A 151 -4.60 -1.34 -8.89
CA GLU A 151 -5.84 -1.44 -9.65
C GLU A 151 -6.73 -0.21 -9.47
N VAL A 152 -6.89 0.28 -8.23
CA VAL A 152 -7.64 1.51 -7.89
C VAL A 152 -7.09 2.70 -8.68
N VAL A 153 -5.77 2.91 -8.67
CA VAL A 153 -5.13 4.02 -9.38
C VAL A 153 -5.40 3.95 -10.88
N SER A 154 -5.28 2.76 -11.47
CA SER A 154 -5.55 2.57 -12.89
C SER A 154 -7.00 2.90 -13.25
N ARG A 155 -7.96 2.46 -12.43
CA ARG A 155 -9.38 2.75 -12.65
C ARG A 155 -9.70 4.24 -12.50
N LEU A 156 -9.19 4.88 -11.44
CA LEU A 156 -9.50 6.28 -11.13
C LEU A 156 -8.85 7.28 -12.10
N LEU A 157 -7.65 6.97 -12.63
CA LEU A 157 -6.91 7.89 -13.49
C LEU A 157 -7.10 7.63 -14.98
N TYR A 158 -7.28 6.36 -15.36
CA TYR A 158 -7.24 5.97 -16.76
C TYR A 158 -8.50 5.24 -17.23
N ASP A 159 -9.48 5.02 -16.35
CA ASP A 159 -10.69 4.24 -16.67
C ASP A 159 -10.35 2.83 -17.19
N LYS A 160 -9.28 2.22 -16.68
CA LYS A 160 -8.73 0.94 -17.15
C LYS A 160 -8.51 -0.04 -16.03
N LYS A 161 -8.73 -1.32 -16.33
CA LYS A 161 -8.28 -2.42 -15.49
C LYS A 161 -6.79 -2.65 -15.73
N LEU A 162 -6.05 -2.98 -14.68
CA LEU A 162 -4.60 -3.13 -14.73
C LEU A 162 -4.17 -4.59 -14.54
N LEU A 163 -4.69 -5.25 -13.50
CA LEU A 163 -4.20 -6.55 -13.06
C LEU A 163 -5.13 -7.68 -13.48
N PRO A 164 -4.58 -8.85 -13.90
CA PRO A 164 -5.38 -10.02 -14.28
C PRO A 164 -6.37 -10.45 -13.20
N GLU A 165 -5.99 -10.31 -11.92
CA GLU A 165 -6.79 -10.68 -10.75
C GLU A 165 -8.11 -9.91 -10.66
N PHE A 166 -8.19 -8.71 -11.26
CA PHE A 166 -9.36 -7.84 -11.20
C PHE A 166 -10.11 -7.71 -12.55
N MET A 167 -9.69 -8.42 -13.59
CA MET A 167 -10.30 -8.31 -14.92
C MET A 167 -11.78 -8.68 -14.98
N GLN A 168 -12.24 -9.54 -14.09
CA GLN A 168 -13.64 -9.98 -14.00
C GLN A 168 -14.58 -8.90 -13.43
N TYR A 169 -14.05 -7.93 -12.70
CA TYR A 169 -14.85 -6.92 -12.04
C TYR A 169 -15.04 -5.70 -12.95
N PRO A 170 -16.29 -5.29 -13.24
CA PRO A 170 -16.53 -4.11 -14.08
C PRO A 170 -16.10 -2.82 -13.38
N ILE A 171 -15.79 -1.81 -14.18
CA ILE A 171 -15.62 -0.44 -13.69
C ILE A 171 -17.00 0.21 -13.62
N PRO A 172 -17.48 0.63 -12.43
CA PRO A 172 -18.90 0.99 -12.22
C PRO A 172 -19.40 2.20 -13.01
N TRP A 173 -18.50 2.99 -13.57
CA TRP A 173 -18.85 4.22 -14.28
C TRP A 173 -18.60 4.19 -15.79
N LEU A 174 -18.24 3.03 -16.34
CA LEU A 174 -18.10 2.83 -17.79
C LEU A 174 -19.34 2.20 -18.43
#